data_fc8a4972f140f8ae172ce9d25b47f012
#
_entry.id   fc8a4972f140f8ae172ce9d25b47f012
#
_cell.length_a   1.000
_cell.length_b   1.000
_cell.length_c   1.000
_cell.angle_alpha   90.00
_cell.angle_beta   90.00
_cell.angle_gamma   90.00
#
_symmetry.space_group_name_H-M   'P 1'
#
loop_
_entity.id
_entity.type
_entity.pdbx_description
1 polymer ?
#
loop_
_entity_poly.entity_id
_entity_poly.type
_entity_poly.pdbx_seq_one_letter_code
_entity_poly.pdbx_strand_id
1 'polypeptide(L)'
;QMMELLPIQSWTVIGNHDRDADSIRINQTFSYNTAFGSATYAFNEGNVHFIVLNNVYGKGTRSYVGKISDSQLRFVSNDLKLVPKNAQIVLCMHIPLVHTTNSSALIEILEGRGNVLALTGHMHQVERNFLHGQDVCVHELVTGASCGFWWVGEKDWEGIPSALMQCGTPRNYFVFDFTEKDYSFRYKGIGMDASRQMNIWIAGIDSTDVYIDELRKKHQGEMLVTVYGASDSTIVRCRLDNGEWLLCEKKEELDVNVARVRSWNQLKIYPTRFNRRNPFRRQFSPQIWGLQLPKECCEGVHLIAVEASDQWGFKASGERCFYYQR
;
A
#
# COMPACT_ATOMS: atom_id res chain seq x y z
N GLN A 1 -7.89 -16.01 19.37
CA GLN A 1 -8.56 -15.25 20.46
C GLN A 1 -9.00 -13.86 20.03
N MET A 2 -8.13 -12.98 19.45
CA MET A 2 -8.58 -11.66 18.97
C MET A 2 -9.50 -11.76 17.75
N MET A 3 -9.22 -12.66 16.81
CA MET A 3 -10.05 -12.87 15.61
C MET A 3 -11.43 -13.45 15.94
N GLU A 4 -11.54 -14.24 16.98
CA GLU A 4 -12.82 -14.79 17.46
C GLU A 4 -13.76 -13.73 18.05
N LEU A 5 -13.22 -12.55 18.39
CA LEU A 5 -14.00 -11.42 18.89
C LEU A 5 -14.60 -10.56 17.76
N LEU A 6 -14.20 -10.79 16.52
CA LEU A 6 -14.76 -10.07 15.38
C LEU A 6 -16.16 -10.62 15.05
N PRO A 7 -17.20 -9.79 14.96
CA PRO A 7 -18.56 -10.22 14.64
C PRO A 7 -18.75 -10.53 13.13
N ILE A 8 -17.66 -10.71 12.39
CA ILE A 8 -17.64 -10.91 10.93
C ILE A 8 -16.78 -12.13 10.59
N GLN A 9 -17.09 -12.79 9.49
CA GLN A 9 -16.27 -13.84 8.93
C GLN A 9 -14.87 -13.33 8.59
N SER A 10 -13.85 -14.11 8.93
CA SER A 10 -12.45 -13.74 8.71
C SER A 10 -11.67 -14.87 8.06
N TRP A 11 -10.83 -14.53 7.10
CA TRP A 11 -9.88 -15.43 6.45
C TRP A 11 -8.47 -14.92 6.68
N THR A 12 -7.53 -15.83 6.85
CA THR A 12 -6.16 -15.50 7.23
C THR A 12 -5.16 -15.93 6.17
N VAL A 13 -4.08 -15.15 6.03
CA VAL A 13 -2.95 -15.45 5.16
C VAL A 13 -1.71 -15.61 6.03
N ILE A 14 -0.99 -16.71 5.90
CA ILE A 14 0.25 -16.93 6.65
C ILE A 14 1.35 -15.96 6.19
N GLY A 15 2.02 -15.31 7.15
CA GLY A 15 3.17 -14.45 6.92
C GLY A 15 4.50 -15.11 7.34
N ASN A 16 5.59 -14.43 7.07
CA ASN A 16 6.93 -14.93 7.41
C ASN A 16 7.19 -15.03 8.92
N HIS A 17 6.47 -14.27 9.74
CA HIS A 17 6.55 -14.34 11.20
C HIS A 17 5.61 -15.38 11.83
N ASP A 18 4.69 -15.96 11.06
CA ASP A 18 3.76 -17.00 11.53
C ASP A 18 4.32 -18.40 11.34
N ARG A 19 5.50 -18.53 10.74
CA ARG A 19 6.15 -19.82 10.47
C ARG A 19 6.80 -20.39 11.73
N ASP A 20 6.83 -21.71 11.81
CA ASP A 20 7.67 -22.46 12.76
C ASP A 20 9.15 -22.36 12.34
N ALA A 21 9.74 -21.16 12.46
CA ALA A 21 11.05 -20.83 11.89
C ALA A 21 12.21 -21.67 12.43
N ASP A 22 12.08 -22.23 13.62
CA ASP A 22 13.06 -23.13 14.24
C ASP A 22 12.83 -24.61 13.88
N SER A 23 11.79 -24.92 13.11
CA SER A 23 11.50 -26.27 12.62
C SER A 23 12.34 -26.60 11.40
N ILE A 24 12.94 -27.80 11.38
CA ILE A 24 13.63 -28.37 10.21
C ILE A 24 12.62 -28.85 9.14
N ARG A 25 11.33 -28.87 9.46
CA ARG A 25 10.28 -29.35 8.56
C ARG A 25 10.11 -28.39 7.38
N ILE A 26 9.98 -28.95 6.18
CA ILE A 26 9.86 -28.20 4.92
C ILE A 26 8.67 -27.22 4.93
N ASN A 27 7.57 -27.57 5.58
CA ASN A 27 6.34 -26.78 5.53
C ASN A 27 6.26 -25.67 6.58
N GLN A 28 6.98 -25.77 7.68
CA GLN A 28 7.04 -24.75 8.76
C GLN A 28 5.68 -24.06 9.08
N THR A 29 4.57 -24.80 8.97
CA THR A 29 3.21 -24.26 9.07
C THR A 29 2.37 -24.95 10.13
N PHE A 30 2.97 -25.80 10.98
CA PHE A 30 2.22 -26.62 11.93
C PHE A 30 1.42 -25.78 12.93
N SER A 31 2.08 -24.81 13.56
CA SER A 31 1.43 -23.93 14.54
C SER A 31 0.34 -23.07 13.90
N TYR A 32 0.60 -22.53 12.72
CA TYR A 32 -0.40 -21.77 11.97
C TYR A 32 -1.60 -22.65 11.61
N ASN A 33 -1.36 -23.84 11.04
CA ASN A 33 -2.44 -24.74 10.64
C ASN A 33 -3.28 -25.23 11.83
N THR A 34 -2.66 -25.38 13.00
CA THR A 34 -3.36 -25.74 14.23
C THR A 34 -4.28 -24.63 14.71
N ALA A 35 -3.85 -23.36 14.55
CA ALA A 35 -4.60 -22.20 15.04
C ALA A 35 -5.67 -21.70 14.04
N PHE A 36 -5.38 -21.75 12.73
CA PHE A 36 -6.17 -21.08 11.70
C PHE A 36 -6.65 -22.00 10.57
N GLY A 37 -6.28 -23.26 10.57
CA GLY A 37 -6.57 -24.19 9.47
C GLY A 37 -5.50 -24.15 8.38
N SER A 38 -5.81 -24.68 7.21
CA SER A 38 -4.86 -24.76 6.09
C SER A 38 -4.31 -23.42 5.68
N ALA A 39 -3.00 -23.32 5.46
CA ALA A 39 -2.36 -22.12 4.90
C ALA A 39 -2.56 -21.97 3.37
N THR A 40 -3.22 -22.94 2.73
CA THR A 40 -3.59 -22.91 1.31
C THR A 40 -5.01 -23.41 1.16
N TYR A 41 -5.90 -22.56 0.65
CA TYR A 41 -7.33 -22.87 0.49
C TYR A 41 -7.98 -21.91 -0.51
N ALA A 42 -9.20 -22.21 -0.92
CA ALA A 42 -10.03 -21.34 -1.74
C ALA A 42 -11.44 -21.29 -1.19
N PHE A 43 -12.14 -20.21 -1.47
CA PHE A 43 -13.54 -20.02 -1.09
C PHE A 43 -14.23 -19.02 -2.01
N ASN A 44 -15.54 -19.02 -2.00
CA ASN A 44 -16.36 -18.02 -2.70
C ASN A 44 -17.03 -17.10 -1.69
N GLU A 45 -17.02 -15.83 -2.02
CA GLU A 45 -17.86 -14.84 -1.33
C GLU A 45 -18.63 -14.05 -2.40
N GLY A 46 -19.94 -14.26 -2.45
CA GLY A 46 -20.75 -13.79 -3.56
C GLY A 46 -20.25 -14.35 -4.92
N ASN A 47 -19.96 -13.45 -5.85
CA ASN A 47 -19.47 -13.79 -7.20
C ASN A 47 -17.93 -13.75 -7.30
N VAL A 48 -17.24 -13.60 -6.21
CA VAL A 48 -15.78 -13.52 -6.16
C VAL A 48 -15.19 -14.83 -5.68
N HIS A 49 -14.22 -15.34 -6.40
CA HIS A 49 -13.47 -16.54 -6.02
C HIS A 49 -12.11 -16.13 -5.43
N PHE A 50 -11.91 -16.45 -4.17
CA PHE A 50 -10.68 -16.17 -3.42
C PHE A 50 -9.79 -17.41 -3.38
N ILE A 51 -8.50 -17.22 -3.65
CA ILE A 51 -7.47 -18.26 -3.56
C ILE A 51 -6.38 -17.76 -2.61
N VAL A 52 -6.21 -18.46 -1.49
CA VAL A 52 -5.20 -18.14 -0.48
C VAL A 52 -4.01 -19.09 -0.64
N LEU A 53 -2.82 -18.52 -0.80
CA LEU A 53 -1.58 -19.26 -1.01
C LEU A 53 -0.53 -18.92 0.05
N ASN A 54 0.19 -19.94 0.49
CA ASN A 54 1.41 -19.77 1.26
C ASN A 54 2.61 -19.61 0.32
N ASN A 55 3.03 -18.40 0.02
CA ASN A 55 4.22 -18.17 -0.79
C ASN A 55 5.48 -17.85 0.05
N VAL A 56 5.43 -18.05 1.36
CA VAL A 56 6.60 -17.95 2.24
C VAL A 56 7.32 -19.28 2.29
N TYR A 57 8.21 -19.52 1.36
CA TYR A 57 8.93 -20.78 1.20
C TYR A 57 10.19 -20.82 2.07
N GLY A 58 10.22 -21.69 3.08
CA GLY A 58 11.37 -21.86 3.98
C GLY A 58 12.61 -22.43 3.29
N LYS A 59 13.76 -21.84 3.54
CA LYS A 59 15.09 -22.30 3.13
C LYS A 59 15.95 -22.64 4.35
N GLY A 60 15.49 -23.54 5.21
CA GLY A 60 16.11 -23.84 6.49
C GLY A 60 15.45 -23.11 7.65
N THR A 61 16.10 -23.01 8.81
CA THR A 61 15.55 -22.44 10.02
C THR A 61 15.31 -20.96 9.85
N ARG A 62 15.30 -20.00 9.83
CA ARG A 62 15.02 -18.57 9.75
C ARG A 62 15.04 -17.97 8.34
N SER A 63 15.53 -18.71 7.34
CA SER A 63 15.61 -18.22 5.95
C SER A 63 14.38 -18.61 5.15
N TYR A 64 13.94 -17.74 4.25
CA TYR A 64 12.83 -17.96 3.32
C TYR A 64 12.98 -17.15 2.04
N VAL A 65 12.17 -17.51 1.05
CA VAL A 65 12.02 -16.76 -0.20
C VAL A 65 10.55 -16.73 -0.59
N GLY A 66 10.15 -15.76 -1.40
CA GLY A 66 8.87 -15.78 -2.10
C GLY A 66 8.88 -16.88 -3.16
N LYS A 67 8.09 -17.93 -2.95
CA LYS A 67 7.94 -19.03 -3.90
C LYS A 67 6.64 -19.79 -3.65
N ILE A 68 5.91 -20.10 -4.71
CA ILE A 68 4.73 -20.96 -4.68
C ILE A 68 5.19 -22.40 -4.94
N SER A 69 4.80 -23.35 -4.09
CA SER A 69 5.17 -24.75 -4.27
C SER A 69 4.45 -25.39 -5.47
N ASP A 70 5.02 -26.43 -6.06
CA ASP A 70 4.39 -27.15 -7.17
C ASP A 70 3.04 -27.75 -6.79
N SER A 71 2.87 -28.14 -5.52
CA SER A 71 1.58 -28.62 -4.99
C SER A 71 0.53 -27.53 -4.97
N GLN A 72 0.90 -26.29 -4.63
CA GLN A 72 -0.01 -25.14 -4.68
C GLN A 72 -0.33 -24.74 -6.12
N LEU A 73 0.64 -24.73 -7.03
CA LEU A 73 0.37 -24.49 -8.46
C LEU A 73 -0.61 -25.51 -9.02
N ARG A 74 -0.44 -26.80 -8.69
CA ARG A 74 -1.42 -27.85 -9.05
C ARG A 74 -2.79 -27.63 -8.40
N PHE A 75 -2.82 -27.20 -7.13
CA PHE A 75 -4.07 -26.86 -6.45
C PHE A 75 -4.80 -25.75 -7.23
N VAL A 76 -4.15 -24.62 -7.54
CA VAL A 76 -4.75 -23.52 -8.30
C VAL A 76 -5.24 -24.00 -9.67
N SER A 77 -4.41 -24.76 -10.40
CA SER A 77 -4.77 -25.28 -11.72
C SER A 77 -6.02 -26.19 -11.68
N ASN A 78 -6.17 -27.01 -10.63
CA ASN A 78 -7.34 -27.89 -10.49
C ASN A 78 -8.57 -27.13 -10.02
N ASP A 79 -8.42 -26.23 -9.06
CA ASP A 79 -9.48 -25.41 -8.51
C ASP A 79 -10.12 -24.54 -9.61
N LEU A 80 -9.32 -23.87 -10.41
CA LEU A 80 -9.78 -23.03 -11.51
C LEU A 80 -10.54 -23.79 -12.62
N LYS A 81 -10.44 -25.12 -12.71
CA LYS A 81 -11.29 -25.91 -13.64
C LYS A 81 -12.74 -25.93 -13.22
N LEU A 82 -13.00 -25.72 -11.92
CA LEU A 82 -14.33 -25.72 -11.33
C LEU A 82 -14.93 -24.32 -11.26
N VAL A 83 -14.14 -23.27 -11.51
CA VAL A 83 -14.53 -21.88 -11.42
C VAL A 83 -14.88 -21.34 -12.80
N PRO A 84 -16.04 -20.68 -12.99
CA PRO A 84 -16.43 -20.05 -14.27
C PRO A 84 -15.34 -19.13 -14.81
N LYS A 85 -15.12 -19.13 -16.12
CA LYS A 85 -14.06 -18.33 -16.76
C LYS A 85 -14.20 -16.82 -16.53
N ASN A 86 -15.42 -16.34 -16.38
CA ASN A 86 -15.74 -14.94 -16.13
C ASN A 86 -15.87 -14.57 -14.64
N ALA A 87 -15.58 -15.50 -13.71
CA ALA A 87 -15.57 -15.18 -12.29
C ALA A 87 -14.43 -14.22 -11.96
N GLN A 88 -14.68 -13.32 -11.04
CA GLN A 88 -13.61 -12.47 -10.48
C GLN A 88 -12.70 -13.33 -9.59
N ILE A 89 -11.39 -13.25 -9.80
CA ILE A 89 -10.41 -13.99 -9.04
C ILE A 89 -9.63 -13.02 -8.14
N VAL A 90 -9.55 -13.35 -6.86
CA VAL A 90 -8.70 -12.64 -5.90
C VAL A 90 -7.68 -13.60 -5.32
N LEU A 91 -6.41 -13.33 -5.55
CA LEU A 91 -5.30 -14.05 -4.97
C LEU A 91 -4.90 -13.37 -3.65
N CYS A 92 -4.75 -14.13 -2.58
CA CYS A 92 -4.28 -13.63 -1.30
C CYS A 92 -3.00 -14.36 -0.90
N MET A 93 -1.90 -13.62 -0.70
CA MET A 93 -0.63 -14.18 -0.24
C MET A 93 0.20 -13.13 0.47
N HIS A 94 1.25 -13.54 1.18
CA HIS A 94 2.01 -12.62 2.00
C HIS A 94 3.06 -11.82 1.22
N ILE A 95 3.93 -12.52 0.47
CA ILE A 95 5.02 -11.89 -0.27
C ILE A 95 4.49 -11.42 -1.63
N PRO A 96 4.81 -10.19 -2.07
CA PRO A 96 4.38 -9.71 -3.38
C PRO A 96 4.80 -10.63 -4.53
N LEU A 97 3.94 -10.74 -5.54
CA LEU A 97 4.21 -11.53 -6.75
C LEU A 97 5.48 -11.08 -7.47
N VAL A 98 5.75 -9.77 -7.50
CA VAL A 98 6.98 -9.21 -8.07
C VAL A 98 8.24 -9.68 -7.31
N HIS A 99 8.10 -10.15 -6.07
CA HIS A 99 9.17 -10.72 -5.25
C HIS A 99 9.04 -12.24 -5.09
N THR A 100 8.13 -12.87 -5.82
CA THR A 100 7.93 -14.33 -5.82
C THR A 100 8.65 -14.93 -7.02
N THR A 101 9.63 -15.81 -6.75
CA THR A 101 10.62 -16.29 -7.75
C THR A 101 10.02 -17.06 -8.92
N ASN A 102 8.82 -17.62 -8.77
CA ASN A 102 8.10 -18.35 -9.80
C ASN A 102 6.69 -17.83 -10.04
N SER A 103 6.49 -16.53 -9.89
CA SER A 103 5.21 -15.88 -10.18
C SER A 103 4.73 -16.10 -11.61
N SER A 104 5.63 -16.21 -12.58
CA SER A 104 5.31 -16.51 -13.97
C SER A 104 4.52 -17.82 -14.14
N ALA A 105 4.85 -18.85 -13.37
CA ALA A 105 4.13 -20.13 -13.43
C ALA A 105 2.67 -20.00 -12.90
N LEU A 106 2.42 -19.12 -11.94
CA LEU A 106 1.06 -18.80 -11.50
C LEU A 106 0.32 -18.00 -12.57
N ILE A 107 0.96 -16.99 -13.17
CA ILE A 107 0.37 -16.16 -14.23
C ILE A 107 -0.03 -17.02 -15.43
N GLU A 108 0.80 -17.99 -15.83
CA GLU A 108 0.48 -18.95 -16.88
C GLU A 108 -0.78 -19.79 -16.57
N ILE A 109 -0.98 -20.20 -15.32
CA ILE A 109 -2.20 -20.92 -14.91
C ILE A 109 -3.45 -20.02 -14.98
N LEU A 110 -3.29 -18.72 -14.81
CA LEU A 110 -4.37 -17.72 -14.84
C LEU A 110 -4.75 -17.27 -16.25
N GLU A 111 -4.06 -17.72 -17.30
CA GLU A 111 -4.36 -17.31 -18.67
C GLU A 111 -5.81 -17.52 -19.05
N GLY A 112 -6.36 -16.57 -19.81
CA GLY A 112 -7.75 -16.51 -20.22
C GLY A 112 -8.73 -16.12 -19.11
N ARG A 113 -8.24 -15.60 -17.97
CA ARG A 113 -9.08 -15.07 -16.86
C ARG A 113 -9.29 -13.55 -16.93
N GLY A 114 -8.63 -12.86 -17.84
CA GLY A 114 -8.71 -11.41 -17.97
C GLY A 114 -8.02 -10.70 -16.81
N ASN A 115 -8.75 -9.95 -16.01
CA ASN A 115 -8.23 -9.22 -14.88
C ASN A 115 -8.32 -10.03 -13.59
N VAL A 116 -7.20 -10.13 -12.89
CA VAL A 116 -7.08 -10.81 -11.60
C VAL A 116 -6.57 -9.81 -10.57
N LEU A 117 -7.15 -9.79 -9.39
CA LEU A 117 -6.65 -9.00 -8.26
C LEU A 117 -5.76 -9.87 -7.38
N ALA A 118 -4.58 -9.37 -7.01
CA ALA A 118 -3.72 -9.98 -5.99
C ALA A 118 -3.57 -9.02 -4.80
N LEU A 119 -3.82 -9.53 -3.59
CA LEU A 119 -3.65 -8.82 -2.32
C LEU A 119 -2.45 -9.40 -1.59
N THR A 120 -1.45 -8.56 -1.36
CA THR A 120 -0.19 -8.95 -0.74
C THR A 120 0.24 -7.97 0.36
N GLY A 121 1.30 -8.29 1.08
CA GLY A 121 1.79 -7.47 2.19
C GLY A 121 3.31 -7.47 2.27
N HIS A 122 3.88 -7.87 3.42
CA HIS A 122 5.31 -8.10 3.67
C HIS A 122 6.20 -6.84 3.66
N MET A 123 6.05 -5.98 2.66
CA MET A 123 6.97 -4.86 2.41
C MET A 123 6.79 -3.70 3.38
N HIS A 124 5.71 -3.67 4.16
CA HIS A 124 5.33 -2.56 5.02
C HIS A 124 5.31 -1.21 4.28
N GLN A 125 4.83 -1.24 3.06
CA GLN A 125 4.56 -0.07 2.22
C GLN A 125 3.40 -0.38 1.27
N VAL A 126 2.75 0.65 0.79
CA VAL A 126 1.69 0.51 -0.22
C VAL A 126 2.32 0.64 -1.59
N GLU A 127 2.10 -0.36 -2.42
CA GLU A 127 2.52 -0.38 -3.82
C GLU A 127 1.44 -1.03 -4.67
N ARG A 128 1.43 -0.71 -5.96
CA ARG A 128 0.58 -1.38 -6.95
C ARG A 128 1.43 -1.80 -8.12
N ASN A 129 1.34 -3.06 -8.47
CA ASN A 129 2.09 -3.68 -9.55
C ASN A 129 1.11 -4.27 -10.57
N PHE A 130 1.51 -4.34 -11.83
CA PHE A 130 0.74 -4.93 -12.91
C PHE A 130 1.59 -5.98 -13.60
N LEU A 131 1.24 -7.26 -13.38
CA LEU A 131 1.96 -8.39 -13.96
C LEU A 131 1.14 -8.92 -15.14
N HIS A 132 1.76 -8.93 -16.32
CA HIS A 132 1.10 -9.32 -17.55
C HIS A 132 1.52 -10.73 -17.99
N GLY A 133 0.52 -11.56 -18.33
CA GLY A 133 0.64 -12.75 -19.16
C GLY A 133 0.28 -12.42 -20.61
N GLN A 134 -0.18 -13.43 -21.38
CA GLN A 134 -0.66 -13.23 -22.76
C GLN A 134 -2.06 -12.63 -22.76
N ASP A 135 -3.00 -13.25 -22.02
CA ASP A 135 -4.42 -12.87 -21.95
C ASP A 135 -4.87 -12.55 -20.53
N VAL A 136 -3.94 -12.32 -19.62
CA VAL A 136 -4.22 -11.99 -18.21
C VAL A 136 -3.41 -10.78 -17.78
N CYS A 137 -4.03 -9.91 -16.97
CA CYS A 137 -3.35 -8.90 -16.19
C CYS A 137 -3.66 -9.12 -14.70
N VAL A 138 -2.61 -9.32 -13.92
CA VAL A 138 -2.72 -9.39 -12.45
C VAL A 138 -2.44 -8.00 -11.89
N HIS A 139 -3.48 -7.32 -11.39
CA HIS A 139 -3.34 -6.11 -10.60
C HIS A 139 -2.99 -6.52 -9.17
N GLU A 140 -1.76 -6.31 -8.77
CA GLU A 140 -1.30 -6.56 -7.41
C GLU A 140 -1.36 -5.29 -6.57
N LEU A 141 -2.06 -5.35 -5.44
CA LEU A 141 -1.99 -4.35 -4.39
C LEU A 141 -1.21 -4.91 -3.19
N VAL A 142 -0.05 -4.34 -2.94
CA VAL A 142 0.66 -4.48 -1.66
C VAL A 142 0.00 -3.57 -0.66
N THR A 143 -0.73 -4.14 0.30
CA THR A 143 -1.73 -3.43 1.11
C THR A 143 -1.14 -2.56 2.23
N GLY A 144 0.19 -2.53 2.38
CA GLY A 144 0.83 -1.85 3.49
C GLY A 144 0.76 -2.64 4.79
N ALA A 145 0.77 -1.95 5.90
CA ALA A 145 0.75 -2.60 7.22
C ALA A 145 -0.01 -1.78 8.25
N SER A 146 -0.81 -2.46 9.08
CA SER A 146 -1.52 -1.85 10.21
C SER A 146 -0.56 -1.33 11.30
N CYS A 147 0.65 -1.86 11.38
CA CYS A 147 1.72 -1.38 12.26
C CYS A 147 2.62 -0.30 11.61
N GLY A 148 2.36 0.09 10.36
CA GLY A 148 3.24 0.96 9.59
C GLY A 148 4.64 0.34 9.43
N PHE A 149 5.69 1.15 9.50
CA PHE A 149 7.06 0.67 9.43
C PHE A 149 7.56 0.29 10.85
N TRP A 150 7.26 -0.92 11.31
CA TRP A 150 7.75 -1.53 12.55
C TRP A 150 7.37 -0.80 13.84
N TRP A 151 6.22 -0.17 13.92
CA TRP A 151 5.80 0.59 15.10
C TRP A 151 6.86 1.62 15.55
N VAL A 152 7.63 2.15 14.62
CA VAL A 152 8.61 3.19 14.89
C VAL A 152 8.03 4.55 14.54
N GLY A 153 8.31 5.53 15.38
CA GLY A 153 7.83 6.89 15.22
C GLY A 153 7.54 7.51 16.58
N GLU A 154 7.19 8.78 16.54
CA GLU A 154 6.72 9.48 17.72
C GLU A 154 5.36 8.94 18.15
N LYS A 155 5.12 8.92 19.43
CA LYS A 155 3.81 8.56 19.96
C LYS A 155 2.91 9.78 19.92
N ASP A 156 1.66 9.56 19.53
CA ASP A 156 0.59 10.52 19.76
C ASP A 156 0.24 10.61 21.25
N TRP A 157 -0.72 11.42 21.58
CA TRP A 157 -1.16 11.61 22.97
C TRP A 157 -1.82 10.37 23.59
N GLU A 158 -2.29 9.43 22.78
CA GLU A 158 -2.81 8.12 23.21
C GLU A 158 -1.68 7.11 23.44
N GLY A 159 -0.45 7.50 23.17
CA GLY A 159 0.74 6.66 23.30
C GLY A 159 0.97 5.70 22.15
N ILE A 160 0.29 5.89 21.01
CA ILE A 160 0.39 5.05 19.83
C ILE A 160 1.44 5.63 18.88
N PRO A 161 2.42 4.82 18.40
CA PRO A 161 3.39 5.29 17.43
C PRO A 161 2.72 5.77 16.14
N SER A 162 3.16 6.88 15.58
CA SER A 162 2.65 7.42 14.31
C SER A 162 2.89 6.49 13.12
N ALA A 163 3.88 5.62 13.20
CA ALA A 163 4.13 4.45 12.35
C ALA A 163 3.85 4.69 10.85
N LEU A 164 4.47 5.75 10.32
CA LEU A 164 4.49 6.05 8.89
C LEU A 164 5.21 4.94 8.13
N MET A 165 4.79 4.64 6.89
CA MET A 165 5.50 3.72 6.01
C MET A 165 6.54 4.43 5.15
N GLN A 166 7.48 3.67 4.57
CA GLN A 166 8.59 4.22 3.75
C GLN A 166 8.09 5.03 2.54
N CYS A 167 6.95 4.65 1.96
CA CYS A 167 6.31 5.36 0.86
C CYS A 167 5.57 6.65 1.28
N GLY A 168 5.55 6.99 2.57
CA GLY A 168 4.83 8.16 3.10
C GLY A 168 3.38 7.90 3.48
N THR A 169 2.84 6.73 3.13
CA THR A 169 1.48 6.33 3.51
C THR A 169 1.43 6.00 5.00
N PRO A 170 0.50 6.54 5.79
CA PRO A 170 0.28 6.14 7.17
C PRO A 170 -0.16 4.67 7.28
N ARG A 171 -0.01 4.08 8.47
CA ARG A 171 -0.55 2.74 8.77
C ARG A 171 -2.02 2.63 8.37
N ASN A 172 -2.40 1.51 7.74
CA ASN A 172 -3.67 1.44 7.03
C ASN A 172 -4.20 0.02 6.88
N TYR A 173 -5.39 -0.04 6.29
CA TYR A 173 -6.00 -1.15 5.59
C TYR A 173 -6.72 -0.63 4.34
N PHE A 174 -7.15 -1.53 3.47
CA PHE A 174 -7.97 -1.20 2.31
C PHE A 174 -9.38 -1.78 2.46
N VAL A 175 -10.34 -1.09 1.91
CA VAL A 175 -11.73 -1.53 1.79
C VAL A 175 -12.02 -1.73 0.31
N PHE A 176 -12.50 -2.93 -0.03
CA PHE A 176 -12.90 -3.28 -1.39
C PHE A 176 -14.41 -3.41 -1.47
N ASP A 177 -14.97 -2.88 -2.53
CA ASP A 177 -16.36 -3.02 -2.90
C ASP A 177 -16.41 -3.79 -4.24
N PHE A 178 -16.89 -5.05 -4.21
CA PHE A 178 -17.02 -5.90 -5.39
C PHE A 178 -18.41 -5.80 -5.98
N THR A 179 -18.47 -5.72 -7.30
CA THR A 179 -19.71 -5.83 -8.09
C THR A 179 -19.71 -7.16 -8.85
N GLU A 180 -20.69 -7.41 -9.72
CA GLU A 180 -20.73 -8.64 -10.53
C GLU A 180 -19.54 -8.79 -11.50
N LYS A 181 -18.93 -7.70 -11.93
CA LYS A 181 -17.92 -7.72 -12.99
C LYS A 181 -16.63 -6.99 -12.63
N ASP A 182 -16.65 -6.18 -11.59
CA ASP A 182 -15.57 -5.26 -11.30
C ASP A 182 -15.43 -5.02 -9.80
N TYR A 183 -14.41 -4.29 -9.40
CA TYR A 183 -14.22 -3.85 -8.02
C TYR A 183 -13.78 -2.39 -7.97
N SER A 184 -14.03 -1.78 -6.84
CA SER A 184 -13.41 -0.52 -6.45
C SER A 184 -12.77 -0.68 -5.08
N PHE A 185 -11.79 0.16 -4.78
CA PHE A 185 -11.15 0.11 -3.48
C PHE A 185 -10.72 1.48 -3.00
N ARG A 186 -10.61 1.61 -1.68
CA ARG A 186 -10.18 2.83 -1.03
C ARG A 186 -9.23 2.55 0.12
N TYR A 187 -8.28 3.43 0.28
CA TYR A 187 -7.41 3.49 1.44
C TYR A 187 -8.21 3.88 2.70
N LYS A 188 -7.84 3.30 3.85
CA LYS A 188 -8.32 3.74 5.15
C LYS A 188 -7.18 3.75 6.17
N GLY A 189 -6.76 4.95 6.57
CA GLY A 189 -5.77 5.14 7.64
C GLY A 189 -6.36 4.74 9.01
N ILE A 190 -5.56 4.00 9.79
CA ILE A 190 -5.95 3.59 11.14
C ILE A 190 -5.97 4.81 12.06
N GLY A 191 -7.10 5.05 12.73
CA GLY A 191 -7.31 6.22 13.56
C GLY A 191 -7.52 7.54 12.80
N MET A 192 -7.63 7.49 11.46
CA MET A 192 -7.80 8.67 10.61
C MET A 192 -9.21 8.72 10.03
N ASP A 193 -9.69 9.92 9.70
CA ASP A 193 -10.94 10.09 8.96
C ASP A 193 -10.86 9.42 7.57
N ALA A 194 -11.99 8.90 7.08
CA ALA A 194 -12.05 8.22 5.79
C ALA A 194 -11.79 9.14 4.60
N SER A 195 -12.03 10.44 4.74
CA SER A 195 -11.72 11.44 3.72
C SER A 195 -10.23 11.68 3.52
N ARG A 196 -9.38 11.23 4.45
CA ARG A 196 -7.93 11.47 4.40
C ARG A 196 -7.25 10.47 3.48
N GLN A 197 -7.36 10.69 2.18
CA GLN A 197 -6.87 9.83 1.11
C GLN A 197 -5.48 10.23 0.57
N MET A 198 -4.96 11.38 0.99
CA MET A 198 -3.70 11.93 0.50
C MET A 198 -3.09 12.93 1.47
N ASN A 199 -1.84 13.28 1.23
CA ASN A 199 -1.17 14.41 1.87
C ASN A 199 -0.81 15.45 0.82
N ILE A 200 -1.40 16.65 0.92
CA ILE A 200 -1.12 17.77 0.03
C ILE A 200 -0.15 18.71 0.74
N TRP A 201 0.99 18.94 0.15
CA TRP A 201 2.02 19.85 0.66
C TRP A 201 2.32 20.97 -0.34
N ILE A 202 2.49 22.18 0.18
CA ILE A 202 2.89 23.35 -0.59
C ILE A 202 4.18 23.86 0.02
N ALA A 203 5.23 23.97 -0.79
CA ALA A 203 6.57 24.30 -0.31
C ALA A 203 6.61 25.67 0.36
N GLY A 204 7.05 25.71 1.62
CA GLY A 204 7.23 26.93 2.40
C GLY A 204 6.02 27.42 3.16
N ILE A 205 4.89 26.68 3.13
CA ILE A 205 3.67 27.06 3.86
C ILE A 205 3.69 26.54 5.30
N ASP A 206 4.18 25.32 5.50
CA ASP A 206 4.18 24.70 6.83
C ASP A 206 5.34 25.19 7.69
N SER A 207 5.08 25.54 8.96
CA SER A 207 6.12 25.92 9.91
C SER A 207 7.21 24.86 10.11
N THR A 208 6.87 23.60 9.88
CA THR A 208 7.81 22.45 9.94
C THR A 208 8.72 22.33 8.72
N ASP A 209 8.54 23.12 7.69
CA ASP A 209 9.36 23.10 6.46
C ASP A 209 10.80 23.55 6.72
N VAL A 210 11.07 24.22 7.84
CA VAL A 210 12.44 24.53 8.29
C VAL A 210 13.30 23.28 8.50
N TYR A 211 12.68 22.14 8.78
CA TYR A 211 13.38 20.87 8.96
C TYR A 211 13.67 20.12 7.65
N ILE A 212 13.09 20.56 6.53
CA ILE A 212 13.23 19.98 5.19
C ILE A 212 13.62 21.05 4.17
N ASP A 213 14.50 21.95 4.54
CA ASP A 213 14.85 23.15 3.77
C ASP A 213 15.36 22.83 2.35
N GLU A 214 16.10 21.72 2.17
CA GLU A 214 16.53 21.28 0.83
C GLU A 214 15.33 20.95 -0.07
N LEU A 215 14.36 20.20 0.45
CA LEU A 215 13.15 19.83 -0.29
C LEU A 215 12.29 21.07 -0.56
N ARG A 216 12.14 21.93 0.45
CA ARG A 216 11.43 23.21 0.33
C ARG A 216 12.00 24.10 -0.78
N LYS A 217 13.31 24.25 -0.84
CA LYS A 217 13.99 25.04 -1.88
C LYS A 217 13.86 24.44 -3.26
N LYS A 218 13.99 23.10 -3.35
CA LYS A 218 13.86 22.37 -4.62
C LYS A 218 12.48 22.53 -5.25
N HIS A 219 11.44 22.58 -4.42
CA HIS A 219 10.04 22.64 -4.84
C HIS A 219 9.39 24.01 -4.59
N GLN A 220 10.16 25.07 -4.53
CA GLN A 220 9.64 26.43 -4.29
C GLN A 220 8.56 26.80 -5.30
N GLY A 221 7.37 27.17 -4.79
CA GLY A 221 6.21 27.50 -5.62
C GLY A 221 5.50 26.27 -6.20
N GLU A 222 5.87 25.06 -5.79
CA GLU A 222 5.24 23.81 -6.23
C GLU A 222 4.37 23.21 -5.11
N MET A 223 3.26 22.59 -5.51
CA MET A 223 2.48 21.70 -4.70
C MET A 223 2.94 20.26 -4.98
N LEU A 224 3.21 19.49 -3.95
CA LEU A 224 3.36 18.03 -4.01
C LEU A 224 2.19 17.35 -3.31
N VAL A 225 1.72 16.26 -3.90
CA VAL A 225 0.69 15.43 -3.28
C VAL A 225 1.14 13.96 -3.25
N THR A 226 1.10 13.36 -2.05
CA THR A 226 1.24 11.91 -1.86
C THR A 226 -0.15 11.32 -1.83
N VAL A 227 -0.53 10.56 -2.86
CA VAL A 227 -1.87 9.95 -3.01
C VAL A 227 -1.81 8.50 -2.54
N TYR A 228 -2.47 8.19 -1.43
CA TYR A 228 -2.37 6.89 -0.76
C TYR A 228 -3.06 5.77 -1.56
N GLY A 229 -2.29 4.83 -2.07
CA GLY A 229 -2.79 3.73 -2.90
C GLY A 229 -2.78 3.99 -4.41
N ALA A 230 -2.29 5.14 -4.85
CA ALA A 230 -2.10 5.41 -6.28
C ALA A 230 -0.93 4.61 -6.88
N SER A 231 -0.91 4.51 -8.21
CA SER A 231 0.11 3.82 -9.01
C SER A 231 0.49 4.66 -10.23
N ASP A 232 1.41 4.16 -11.03
CA ASP A 232 1.81 4.83 -12.27
C ASP A 232 0.67 4.95 -13.31
N SER A 233 -0.39 4.13 -13.19
CA SER A 233 -1.60 4.24 -14.01
C SER A 233 -2.59 5.29 -13.51
N THR A 234 -2.35 5.91 -12.36
CA THR A 234 -3.27 6.87 -11.75
C THR A 234 -3.11 8.26 -12.37
N ILE A 235 -4.21 8.81 -12.83
CA ILE A 235 -4.29 10.20 -13.27
C ILE A 235 -4.60 11.07 -12.05
N VAL A 236 -3.74 12.05 -11.78
CA VAL A 236 -3.91 13.01 -10.70
C VAL A 236 -4.06 14.40 -11.29
N ARG A 237 -5.10 15.11 -10.87
CA ARG A 237 -5.34 16.50 -11.27
C ARG A 237 -5.65 17.36 -10.04
N CYS A 238 -5.29 18.62 -10.13
CA CYS A 238 -5.60 19.58 -9.07
C CYS A 238 -6.25 20.85 -9.62
N ARG A 239 -6.90 21.56 -8.74
CA ARG A 239 -7.53 22.84 -9.01
C ARG A 239 -7.22 23.81 -7.88
N LEU A 240 -6.76 25.01 -8.22
CA LEU A 240 -6.59 26.10 -7.28
C LEU A 240 -7.86 26.96 -7.31
N ASP A 241 -8.49 27.13 -6.17
CA ASP A 241 -9.75 27.89 -5.99
C ASP A 241 -10.84 27.42 -6.99
N ASN A 242 -11.41 28.35 -7.75
CA ASN A 242 -12.40 28.11 -8.78
C ASN A 242 -11.79 28.04 -10.20
N GLY A 243 -10.47 27.85 -10.31
CA GLY A 243 -9.77 27.74 -11.59
C GLY A 243 -10.05 26.43 -12.33
N GLU A 244 -9.29 26.18 -13.38
CA GLU A 244 -9.39 24.95 -14.16
C GLU A 244 -8.68 23.77 -13.49
N TRP A 245 -9.13 22.55 -13.82
CA TRP A 245 -8.45 21.32 -13.41
C TRP A 245 -7.19 21.10 -14.26
N LEU A 246 -6.04 21.06 -13.62
CA LEU A 246 -4.73 20.87 -14.24
C LEU A 246 -4.19 19.47 -13.89
N LEU A 247 -3.53 18.83 -14.86
CA LEU A 247 -2.85 17.55 -14.63
C LEU A 247 -1.59 17.76 -13.81
N CYS A 248 -1.43 16.91 -12.78
CA CYS A 248 -0.20 16.84 -12.01
C CYS A 248 0.78 15.88 -12.67
N GLU A 249 2.07 16.19 -12.57
CA GLU A 249 3.15 15.34 -13.06
C GLU A 249 3.61 14.36 -11.99
N LYS A 250 3.89 13.12 -12.37
CA LYS A 250 4.54 12.15 -11.49
C LYS A 250 5.93 12.64 -11.09
N LYS A 251 6.28 12.52 -9.81
CA LYS A 251 7.58 12.95 -9.28
C LYS A 251 8.35 11.80 -8.64
N GLU A 252 9.62 11.71 -8.98
CA GLU A 252 10.58 10.88 -8.25
C GLU A 252 11.13 11.68 -7.06
N GLU A 253 10.43 11.59 -5.92
CA GLU A 253 10.75 12.38 -4.75
C GLU A 253 10.56 11.58 -3.46
N LEU A 254 11.24 12.01 -2.42
CA LEU A 254 11.02 11.55 -1.06
C LEU A 254 9.71 12.12 -0.52
N ASP A 255 8.88 11.28 0.09
CA ASP A 255 7.67 11.78 0.74
C ASP A 255 8.00 12.84 1.81
N VAL A 256 7.22 13.90 1.84
CA VAL A 256 7.46 15.07 2.70
C VAL A 256 7.44 14.71 4.18
N ASN A 257 6.52 13.84 4.61
CA ASN A 257 6.44 13.41 6.01
C ASN A 257 7.60 12.47 6.37
N VAL A 258 8.02 11.62 5.44
CA VAL A 258 9.23 10.79 5.59
C VAL A 258 10.47 11.69 5.69
N ALA A 259 10.57 12.74 4.87
CA ALA A 259 11.65 13.72 4.93
C ALA A 259 11.71 14.41 6.30
N ARG A 260 10.55 14.88 6.81
CA ARG A 260 10.44 15.50 8.15
C ARG A 260 10.88 14.55 9.26
N VAL A 261 10.35 13.33 9.29
CA VAL A 261 10.70 12.33 10.31
C VAL A 261 12.19 12.00 10.25
N ARG A 262 12.78 11.89 9.07
CA ARG A 262 14.22 11.69 8.90
C ARG A 262 15.03 12.83 9.50
N SER A 263 14.65 14.07 9.20
CA SER A 263 15.31 15.27 9.71
C SER A 263 15.19 15.37 11.23
N TRP A 264 14.00 15.19 11.78
CA TRP A 264 13.77 15.19 13.23
C TRP A 264 14.60 14.12 13.96
N ASN A 265 14.73 12.95 13.36
CA ASN A 265 15.57 11.88 13.88
C ASN A 265 17.06 12.27 13.90
N GLN A 266 17.56 12.90 12.82
CA GLN A 266 18.94 13.39 12.74
C GLN A 266 19.22 14.49 13.77
N LEU A 267 18.26 15.39 13.96
CA LEU A 267 18.35 16.50 14.92
C LEU A 267 18.03 16.08 16.36
N LYS A 268 17.68 14.82 16.59
CA LYS A 268 17.34 14.26 17.92
C LYS A 268 16.17 15.02 18.60
N ILE A 269 15.24 15.50 17.81
CA ILE A 269 14.03 16.21 18.30
C ILE A 269 13.07 15.22 18.96
N TYR A 270 13.04 13.96 18.47
CA TYR A 270 12.28 12.90 19.11
C TYR A 270 12.96 12.32 20.33
N PRO A 271 12.21 11.93 21.37
CA PRO A 271 12.74 11.12 22.45
C PRO A 271 13.23 9.78 21.90
N THR A 272 14.53 9.59 21.92
CA THR A 272 15.29 8.52 21.25
C THR A 272 15.11 7.13 21.83
N ARG A 273 14.14 6.90 22.74
CA ARG A 273 13.94 5.58 23.37
C ARG A 273 13.75 4.43 22.40
N PHE A 274 13.19 4.70 21.23
CA PHE A 274 12.86 3.70 20.21
C PHE A 274 13.67 3.84 18.92
N ASN A 275 14.38 4.94 18.70
CA ASN A 275 15.05 5.23 17.42
C ASN A 275 16.53 5.52 17.60
N ARG A 276 17.31 4.50 17.89
CA ARG A 276 18.78 4.58 17.81
C ARG A 276 19.28 4.73 16.36
N ARG A 277 18.44 4.43 15.37
CA ARG A 277 18.72 4.56 13.93
C ARG A 277 17.53 5.18 13.24
N ASN A 278 17.77 6.03 12.24
CA ASN A 278 16.71 6.52 11.38
C ASN A 278 16.02 5.33 10.70
N PRO A 279 14.71 5.08 10.93
CA PRO A 279 14.03 3.92 10.39
C PRO A 279 13.85 4.03 8.88
N PHE A 280 13.77 5.25 8.34
CA PHE A 280 13.51 5.50 6.94
C PHE A 280 14.79 5.67 6.12
N ARG A 281 14.83 5.01 4.97
CA ARG A 281 15.87 5.18 3.96
C ARG A 281 15.60 6.43 3.12
N ARG A 282 16.60 6.93 2.42
CA ARG A 282 16.40 7.92 1.36
C ARG A 282 15.95 7.16 0.10
N GLN A 283 14.66 6.99 -0.04
CA GLN A 283 14.02 6.25 -1.12
C GLN A 283 12.83 7.05 -1.63
N PHE A 284 12.71 7.18 -2.94
CA PHE A 284 11.58 7.87 -3.56
C PHE A 284 10.28 7.11 -3.29
N SER A 285 9.22 7.87 -3.07
CA SER A 285 7.88 7.32 -2.94
C SER A 285 7.29 7.07 -4.33
N PRO A 286 6.63 5.93 -4.56
CA PRO A 286 5.93 5.67 -5.82
C PRO A 286 4.59 6.41 -5.93
N GLN A 287 4.24 7.29 -4.98
CA GLN A 287 2.91 7.85 -4.81
C GLN A 287 2.89 9.39 -4.80
N ILE A 288 3.87 10.04 -5.45
CA ILE A 288 3.98 11.50 -5.44
C ILE A 288 3.73 12.09 -6.83
N TRP A 289 2.92 13.13 -6.84
CA TRP A 289 2.69 14.01 -7.99
C TRP A 289 2.91 15.45 -7.58
N GLY A 290 3.26 16.30 -8.54
CA GLY A 290 3.49 17.72 -8.33
C GLY A 290 2.85 18.59 -9.39
N LEU A 291 2.57 19.82 -9.02
CA LEU A 291 2.16 20.88 -9.94
C LEU A 291 2.76 22.21 -9.52
N GLN A 292 3.36 22.91 -10.48
CA GLN A 292 3.80 24.28 -10.28
C GLN A 292 2.59 25.20 -10.11
N LEU A 293 2.52 25.91 -8.98
CA LEU A 293 1.46 26.87 -8.74
C LEU A 293 1.61 28.10 -9.68
N PRO A 294 0.49 28.74 -10.09
CA PRO A 294 0.54 29.95 -10.88
C PRO A 294 1.37 31.04 -10.20
N LYS A 295 2.26 31.68 -10.94
CA LYS A 295 3.10 32.80 -10.43
C LYS A 295 2.30 34.04 -9.99
N GLU A 296 1.07 34.13 -10.47
CA GLU A 296 0.13 35.22 -10.19
C GLU A 296 -0.79 34.95 -9.02
N CYS A 297 -0.48 33.90 -8.21
CA CYS A 297 -1.24 33.64 -7.00
C CYS A 297 -1.24 34.88 -6.12
N CYS A 298 -2.42 35.43 -5.83
CA CYS A 298 -2.56 36.61 -5.02
C CYS A 298 -2.24 36.33 -3.56
N GLU A 299 -1.87 37.34 -2.79
CA GLU A 299 -1.81 37.18 -1.33
C GLU A 299 -3.21 36.89 -0.77
N GLY A 300 -3.35 35.87 0.08
CA GLY A 300 -4.63 35.53 0.69
C GLY A 300 -4.80 34.05 0.97
N VAL A 301 -6.03 33.69 1.31
CA VAL A 301 -6.44 32.32 1.56
C VAL A 301 -6.83 31.65 0.24
N HIS A 302 -6.27 30.49 -0.02
CA HIS A 302 -6.52 29.67 -1.20
C HIS A 302 -6.94 28.27 -0.81
N LEU A 303 -7.67 27.60 -1.72
CA LEU A 303 -8.05 26.20 -1.63
C LEU A 303 -7.43 25.42 -2.79
N ILE A 304 -6.67 24.38 -2.49
CA ILE A 304 -6.34 23.35 -3.48
C ILE A 304 -7.25 22.16 -3.29
N ALA A 305 -7.92 21.75 -4.37
CA ALA A 305 -8.63 20.48 -4.49
C ALA A 305 -7.83 19.55 -5.40
N VAL A 306 -7.73 18.28 -5.02
CA VAL A 306 -7.04 17.23 -5.77
C VAL A 306 -7.95 16.04 -5.97
N GLU A 307 -7.96 15.51 -7.19
CA GLU A 307 -8.65 14.28 -7.56
C GLU A 307 -7.67 13.31 -8.20
N ALA A 308 -7.81 12.04 -7.86
CA ALA A 308 -7.01 10.95 -8.39
C ALA A 308 -7.90 9.76 -8.78
N SER A 309 -7.68 9.17 -9.94
CA SER A 309 -8.43 7.99 -10.38
C SER A 309 -7.68 7.19 -11.43
N ASP A 310 -8.03 5.92 -11.57
CA ASP A 310 -7.56 5.05 -12.65
C ASP A 310 -8.60 4.00 -13.06
N GLN A 311 -8.26 3.25 -14.11
CA GLN A 311 -9.13 2.20 -14.66
C GLN A 311 -9.27 0.95 -13.78
N TRP A 312 -8.50 0.85 -12.70
CA TRP A 312 -8.44 -0.31 -11.80
C TRP A 312 -9.28 -0.12 -10.54
N GLY A 313 -10.31 0.74 -10.60
CA GLY A 313 -11.24 0.95 -9.50
C GLY A 313 -10.73 1.88 -8.38
N PHE A 314 -9.59 2.54 -8.56
CA PHE A 314 -9.06 3.50 -7.60
C PHE A 314 -9.67 4.89 -7.82
N LYS A 315 -10.14 5.50 -6.72
CA LYS A 315 -10.56 6.91 -6.68
C LYS A 315 -10.21 7.50 -5.33
N ALA A 316 -9.65 8.70 -5.35
CA ALA A 316 -9.33 9.47 -4.16
C ALA A 316 -9.53 10.96 -4.43
N SER A 317 -9.90 11.70 -3.39
CA SER A 317 -9.96 13.17 -3.43
C SER A 317 -9.45 13.75 -2.11
N GLY A 318 -9.02 15.00 -2.16
CA GLY A 318 -8.58 15.72 -0.97
C GLY A 318 -8.53 17.21 -1.25
N GLU A 319 -8.60 17.97 -0.17
CA GLU A 319 -8.57 19.42 -0.21
C GLU A 319 -7.63 19.97 0.85
N ARG A 320 -7.02 21.11 0.57
CA ARG A 320 -6.20 21.85 1.52
C ARG A 320 -6.36 23.36 1.35
N CYS A 321 -6.75 24.02 2.44
CA CYS A 321 -6.65 25.48 2.55
C CYS A 321 -5.23 25.89 2.96
N PHE A 322 -4.73 26.99 2.41
CA PHE A 322 -3.45 27.57 2.78
C PHE A 322 -3.50 29.09 2.62
N TYR A 323 -2.63 29.78 3.35
CA TYR A 323 -2.42 31.21 3.18
C TYR A 323 -1.14 31.42 2.36
N TYR A 324 -1.25 32.10 1.24
CA TYR A 324 -0.11 32.51 0.43
C TYR A 324 0.28 33.94 0.80
N GLN A 325 1.53 34.12 1.16
CA GLN A 325 2.12 35.42 1.44
C GLN A 325 3.22 35.66 0.40
N ARG A 326 3.21 36.83 -0.23
CA ARG A 326 4.24 37.24 -1.20
C ARG A 326 5.58 37.56 -0.55
#